data_21dbbe3c10980f97d119374fc620b711
#
_entry.id   21dbbe3c10980f97d119374fc620b711
#
_cell.length_a   1.000
_cell.length_b   1.000
_cell.length_c   1.000
_cell.angle_alpha   90.00
_cell.angle_beta   90.00
_cell.angle_gamma   90.00
#
_symmetry.space_group_name_H-M   'P 1'
#
loop_
_entity.id
_entity.type
_entity.pdbx_description
1 polymer ?
#
loop_
_entity_poly.entity_id
_entity_poly.type
_entity_poly.pdbx_seq_one_letter_code
_entity_poly.pdbx_strand_id
1 'polypeptide(L)'
;MRATLILILLLISWPLPLLAQGSSTDRTIQLYQRMLHRNPNDARIYYRLGDAYIQKARESGDPTYFTLAEESLKKCLTLAPAYGGAARHLAFVLYSKHTFEEAAVQATKAIELDPKDSHAYGILGDAYLETGKYEQARQAYQKMMKIRQDLHSYSRLAGLKSLRGDPKGAIEDLKRAIREGKANGRPNESIAWAQWQLGSEQFALGHLNEAEAQYLEAIKTYPDYYRGLAGLAQVRAAQKRYEEAIDFYRRAIAIIPLPDSAGALGDVHMKVGRPEEAKKQYDLVEYIGYLNTLNKVLYNRELAYFYADHDMKLSESLELAKKELEVRKDIYAYDILAWTLFKNERFQEARAAMAEALKLGTKDARLFYHAGMIYHHLGEAQQAQQYLQRALSTNPHFHIFHADVAQRTLTALRGNSSPAVAFGEADKPHGR
;
A
#
# COMPACT_ATOMS: atom_id res chain seq x y z
N MET A 1 -51.01 -37.17 53.95
CA MET A 1 -49.66 -36.60 53.74
C MET A 1 -49.59 -36.09 52.31
N ARG A 2 -49.65 -34.75 52.15
CA ARG A 2 -49.60 -34.05 50.84
C ARG A 2 -48.16 -33.64 50.59
N ALA A 3 -47.54 -34.19 49.50
CA ALA A 3 -46.22 -33.77 49.06
C ALA A 3 -46.36 -32.60 48.07
N THR A 4 -45.83 -31.44 48.47
CA THR A 4 -45.82 -30.22 47.67
C THR A 4 -44.55 -30.26 46.76
N LEU A 5 -44.73 -30.34 45.46
CA LEU A 5 -43.66 -30.23 44.47
C LEU A 5 -43.32 -28.74 44.28
N ILE A 6 -42.11 -28.34 44.64
CA ILE A 6 -41.59 -27.01 44.34
C ILE A 6 -40.89 -27.08 42.97
N LEU A 7 -41.48 -26.42 41.98
CA LEU A 7 -40.93 -26.28 40.64
C LEU A 7 -39.95 -25.07 40.68
N ILE A 8 -38.62 -25.34 40.65
CA ILE A 8 -37.62 -24.32 40.52
C ILE A 8 -37.48 -23.98 39.03
N LEU A 9 -38.01 -22.83 38.60
CA LEU A 9 -37.78 -22.24 37.30
C LEU A 9 -36.36 -21.64 37.26
N LEU A 10 -35.40 -22.35 36.67
CA LEU A 10 -34.11 -21.82 36.27
C LEU A 10 -34.31 -20.86 35.09
N LEU A 11 -34.36 -19.56 35.36
CA LEU A 11 -34.23 -18.50 34.37
C LEU A 11 -32.80 -18.53 33.82
N ILE A 12 -32.58 -19.21 32.72
CA ILE A 12 -31.36 -19.08 31.92
C ILE A 12 -31.43 -17.72 31.25
N SER A 13 -30.76 -16.74 31.84
CA SER A 13 -30.49 -15.45 31.20
C SER A 13 -29.46 -15.67 30.08
N TRP A 14 -29.94 -15.89 28.88
CA TRP A 14 -29.08 -15.73 27.70
C TRP A 14 -28.63 -14.27 27.63
N PRO A 15 -27.31 -14.00 27.54
CA PRO A 15 -26.89 -12.65 27.23
C PRO A 15 -27.42 -12.32 25.83
N LEU A 16 -28.32 -11.35 25.76
CA LEU A 16 -28.67 -10.71 24.50
C LEU A 16 -27.35 -10.30 23.82
N PRO A 17 -27.14 -10.64 22.52
CA PRO A 17 -25.97 -10.14 21.83
C PRO A 17 -26.00 -8.62 21.96
N LEU A 18 -24.92 -8.05 22.53
CA LEU A 18 -24.68 -6.62 22.44
C LEU A 18 -24.77 -6.28 20.95
N LEU A 19 -25.86 -5.65 20.55
CA LEU A 19 -25.97 -5.01 19.26
C LEU A 19 -24.74 -4.14 19.15
N ALA A 20 -23.82 -4.48 18.23
CA ALA A 20 -22.62 -3.74 17.98
C ALA A 20 -23.03 -2.28 17.81
N GLN A 21 -22.72 -1.43 18.81
CA GLN A 21 -22.97 0.00 18.70
C GLN A 21 -22.11 0.45 17.53
N GLY A 22 -22.74 0.83 16.41
CA GLY A 22 -22.06 1.31 15.23
C GLY A 22 -20.99 2.35 15.62
N SER A 23 -19.88 2.39 14.89
CA SER A 23 -18.78 3.30 15.19
C SER A 23 -19.28 4.74 15.33
N SER A 24 -18.51 5.64 15.94
CA SER A 24 -18.88 7.07 16.00
C SER A 24 -19.13 7.64 14.60
N THR A 25 -18.40 7.14 13.61
CA THR A 25 -18.53 7.51 12.19
C THR A 25 -19.87 7.03 11.61
N ASP A 26 -20.34 5.82 11.94
CA ASP A 26 -21.66 5.32 11.49
C ASP A 26 -22.80 6.19 12.01
N ARG A 27 -22.73 6.59 13.27
CA ARG A 27 -23.72 7.50 13.87
C ARG A 27 -23.70 8.87 13.19
N THR A 28 -22.52 9.36 12.84
CA THR A 28 -22.33 10.63 12.11
C THR A 28 -22.94 10.57 10.71
N ILE A 29 -22.69 9.49 9.97
CA ILE A 29 -23.30 9.24 8.64
C ILE A 29 -24.82 9.25 8.75
N GLN A 30 -25.39 8.47 9.67
CA GLN A 30 -26.85 8.42 9.88
C GLN A 30 -27.44 9.79 10.25
N LEU A 31 -26.71 10.58 11.06
CA LEU A 31 -27.14 11.94 11.40
C LEU A 31 -27.25 12.82 10.15
N TYR A 32 -26.19 12.87 9.31
CA TYR A 32 -26.20 13.69 8.11
C TYR A 32 -27.24 13.22 7.08
N GLN A 33 -27.45 11.91 6.93
CA GLN A 33 -28.51 11.37 6.08
C GLN A 33 -29.90 11.84 6.55
N ARG A 34 -30.19 11.81 7.87
CA ARG A 34 -31.45 12.33 8.42
C ARG A 34 -31.60 13.84 8.23
N MET A 35 -30.50 14.59 8.32
CA MET A 35 -30.52 16.04 8.06
C MET A 35 -30.84 16.34 6.59
N LEU A 36 -30.28 15.58 5.65
CA LEU A 36 -30.58 15.70 4.22
C LEU A 36 -32.02 15.32 3.89
N HIS A 37 -32.61 14.36 4.60
CA HIS A 37 -34.05 14.08 4.48
C HIS A 37 -34.93 15.31 4.79
N ARG A 38 -34.50 16.14 5.73
CA ARG A 38 -35.22 17.37 6.13
C ARG A 38 -34.87 18.57 5.23
N ASN A 39 -33.63 18.64 4.77
CA ASN A 39 -33.13 19.71 3.91
C ASN A 39 -32.28 19.15 2.76
N PRO A 40 -32.89 18.68 1.66
CA PRO A 40 -32.20 17.98 0.57
C PRO A 40 -31.30 18.88 -0.31
N ASN A 41 -31.30 20.20 -0.10
CA ASN A 41 -30.52 21.16 -0.87
C ASN A 41 -29.44 21.87 -0.05
N ASP A 42 -29.05 21.34 1.10
CA ASP A 42 -27.97 21.92 1.90
C ASP A 42 -26.60 21.36 1.46
N ALA A 43 -25.84 22.16 0.72
CA ALA A 43 -24.51 21.79 0.24
C ALA A 43 -23.54 21.48 1.38
N ARG A 44 -23.64 22.13 2.54
CA ARG A 44 -22.74 21.89 3.69
C ARG A 44 -22.95 20.51 4.28
N ILE A 45 -24.20 20.04 4.32
CA ILE A 45 -24.49 18.69 4.85
C ILE A 45 -23.95 17.63 3.89
N TYR A 46 -24.08 17.81 2.56
CA TYR A 46 -23.44 16.92 1.58
C TYR A 46 -21.93 16.88 1.72
N TYR A 47 -21.28 18.04 1.92
CA TYR A 47 -19.85 18.09 2.19
C TYR A 47 -19.47 17.28 3.45
N ARG A 48 -20.19 17.47 4.57
CA ARG A 48 -19.96 16.75 5.82
C ARG A 48 -20.22 15.25 5.69
N LEU A 49 -21.22 14.86 4.95
CA LEU A 49 -21.52 13.45 4.66
C LEU A 49 -20.40 12.82 3.82
N GLY A 50 -19.91 13.51 2.79
CA GLY A 50 -18.77 13.08 2.00
C GLY A 50 -17.50 12.89 2.85
N ASP A 51 -17.21 13.81 3.77
CA ASP A 51 -16.10 13.71 4.72
C ASP A 51 -16.26 12.50 5.66
N ALA A 52 -17.47 12.26 6.17
CA ALA A 52 -17.75 11.10 7.02
C ALA A 52 -17.61 9.76 6.26
N TYR A 53 -17.98 9.70 4.97
CA TYR A 53 -17.73 8.53 4.14
C TYR A 53 -16.24 8.30 3.87
N ILE A 54 -15.45 9.35 3.64
CA ILE A 54 -13.99 9.25 3.53
C ILE A 54 -13.41 8.65 4.80
N GLN A 55 -13.83 9.14 5.96
CA GLN A 55 -13.38 8.61 7.25
C GLN A 55 -13.76 7.13 7.41
N LYS A 56 -14.99 6.75 7.03
CA LYS A 56 -15.44 5.35 7.10
C LYS A 56 -14.65 4.43 6.18
N ALA A 57 -14.33 4.87 4.95
CA ALA A 57 -13.46 4.13 4.05
C ALA A 57 -12.08 3.84 4.68
N ARG A 58 -11.50 4.82 5.38
CA ARG A 58 -10.20 4.66 6.06
C ARG A 58 -10.26 3.72 7.26
N GLU A 59 -11.37 3.73 8.01
CA GLU A 59 -11.59 2.88 9.17
C GLU A 59 -11.84 1.42 8.79
N SER A 60 -12.61 1.18 7.72
CA SER A 60 -13.07 -0.16 7.34
C SER A 60 -12.23 -0.82 6.24
N GLY A 61 -11.47 -0.03 5.47
CA GLY A 61 -10.83 -0.49 4.25
C GLY A 61 -11.80 -0.79 3.10
N ASP A 62 -13.11 -0.52 3.26
CA ASP A 62 -14.12 -0.76 2.24
C ASP A 62 -14.17 0.38 1.22
N PRO A 63 -13.76 0.13 -0.04
CA PRO A 63 -13.69 1.15 -1.08
C PRO A 63 -15.07 1.68 -1.52
N THR A 64 -16.18 1.00 -1.21
CA THR A 64 -17.53 1.44 -1.58
C THR A 64 -17.87 2.78 -0.94
N TYR A 65 -17.31 3.08 0.24
CA TYR A 65 -17.48 4.38 0.89
C TYR A 65 -16.83 5.54 0.11
N PHE A 66 -15.80 5.30 -0.70
CA PHE A 66 -15.28 6.34 -1.60
C PHE A 66 -16.28 6.67 -2.72
N THR A 67 -17.05 5.70 -3.20
CA THR A 67 -18.12 5.97 -4.18
C THR A 67 -19.23 6.81 -3.57
N LEU A 68 -19.67 6.48 -2.34
CA LEU A 68 -20.67 7.29 -1.61
C LEU A 68 -20.15 8.71 -1.29
N ALA A 69 -18.85 8.83 -0.97
CA ALA A 69 -18.23 10.13 -0.77
C ALA A 69 -18.22 10.97 -2.06
N GLU A 70 -17.85 10.36 -3.19
CA GLU A 70 -17.85 11.01 -4.50
C GLU A 70 -19.22 11.56 -4.86
N GLU A 71 -20.28 10.75 -4.73
CA GLU A 71 -21.66 11.16 -4.99
C GLU A 71 -22.07 12.37 -4.13
N SER A 72 -21.78 12.29 -2.82
CA SER A 72 -22.09 13.36 -1.88
C SER A 72 -21.34 14.66 -2.23
N LEU A 73 -20.04 14.57 -2.53
CA LEU A 73 -19.21 15.74 -2.86
C LEU A 73 -19.59 16.34 -4.22
N LYS A 74 -19.93 15.53 -5.22
CA LYS A 74 -20.47 16.01 -6.50
C LYS A 74 -21.79 16.74 -6.31
N LYS A 75 -22.69 16.22 -5.46
CA LYS A 75 -23.94 16.92 -5.13
C LYS A 75 -23.68 18.24 -4.40
N CYS A 76 -22.72 18.27 -3.46
CA CYS A 76 -22.30 19.52 -2.84
C CYS A 76 -21.86 20.56 -3.89
N LEU A 77 -21.00 20.17 -4.83
CA LEU A 77 -20.48 21.06 -5.87
C LEU A 77 -21.53 21.48 -6.91
N THR A 78 -22.57 20.65 -7.14
CA THR A 78 -23.73 21.04 -7.93
C THR A 78 -24.52 22.17 -7.27
N LEU A 79 -24.72 22.10 -5.95
CA LEU A 79 -25.45 23.10 -5.17
C LEU A 79 -24.61 24.35 -4.88
N ALA A 80 -23.29 24.18 -4.71
CA ALA A 80 -22.35 25.25 -4.40
C ALA A 80 -21.03 25.06 -5.18
N PRO A 81 -20.94 25.48 -6.44
CA PRO A 81 -19.78 25.25 -7.30
C PRO A 81 -18.45 25.82 -6.79
N ALA A 82 -18.50 26.86 -5.95
CA ALA A 82 -17.34 27.50 -5.35
C ALA A 82 -16.93 26.91 -3.98
N TYR A 83 -17.44 25.74 -3.61
CA TYR A 83 -17.10 25.11 -2.33
C TYR A 83 -15.71 24.43 -2.41
N GLY A 84 -14.62 25.18 -2.15
CA GLY A 84 -13.24 24.72 -2.29
C GLY A 84 -12.93 23.45 -1.50
N GLY A 85 -13.43 23.34 -0.25
CA GLY A 85 -13.28 22.13 0.57
C GLY A 85 -13.87 20.88 -0.07
N ALA A 86 -15.02 21.01 -0.76
CA ALA A 86 -15.64 19.87 -1.46
C ALA A 86 -14.83 19.50 -2.71
N ALA A 87 -14.31 20.47 -3.47
CA ALA A 87 -13.42 20.21 -4.60
C ALA A 87 -12.16 19.48 -4.18
N ARG A 88 -11.53 19.89 -3.07
CA ARG A 88 -10.37 19.20 -2.50
C ARG A 88 -10.68 17.77 -2.05
N HIS A 89 -11.78 17.55 -1.31
CA HIS A 89 -12.16 16.20 -0.87
C HIS A 89 -12.54 15.32 -2.06
N LEU A 90 -13.17 15.86 -3.08
CA LEU A 90 -13.44 15.12 -4.32
C LEU A 90 -12.14 14.74 -5.03
N ALA A 91 -11.14 15.63 -5.09
CA ALA A 91 -9.82 15.30 -5.61
C ALA A 91 -9.16 14.15 -4.83
N PHE A 92 -9.26 14.15 -3.49
CA PHE A 92 -8.75 13.06 -2.66
C PHE A 92 -9.48 11.74 -2.92
N VAL A 93 -10.79 11.76 -3.05
CA VAL A 93 -11.60 10.56 -3.37
C VAL A 93 -11.25 10.00 -4.74
N LEU A 94 -11.13 10.83 -5.77
CA LEU A 94 -10.71 10.42 -7.10
C LEU A 94 -9.29 9.84 -7.09
N TYR A 95 -8.36 10.44 -6.36
CA TYR A 95 -7.03 9.88 -6.13
C TYR A 95 -7.10 8.48 -5.48
N SER A 96 -7.92 8.32 -4.44
CA SER A 96 -8.09 7.05 -3.74
C SER A 96 -8.76 5.97 -4.60
N LYS A 97 -9.53 6.37 -5.63
CA LYS A 97 -10.12 5.49 -6.64
C LYS A 97 -9.21 5.26 -7.85
N HIS A 98 -7.98 5.78 -7.80
CA HIS A 98 -6.96 5.70 -8.85
C HIS A 98 -7.34 6.40 -10.18
N THR A 99 -8.28 7.34 -10.17
CA THR A 99 -8.58 8.22 -11.30
C THR A 99 -7.72 9.48 -11.21
N PHE A 100 -6.41 9.31 -11.40
CA PHE A 100 -5.40 10.33 -11.06
C PHE A 100 -5.49 11.59 -11.93
N GLU A 101 -5.82 11.46 -13.20
CA GLU A 101 -5.97 12.65 -14.06
C GLU A 101 -7.15 13.50 -13.63
N GLU A 102 -8.29 12.88 -13.32
CA GLU A 102 -9.45 13.58 -12.78
C GLU A 102 -9.16 14.18 -11.39
N ALA A 103 -8.42 13.46 -10.56
CA ALA A 103 -7.96 13.97 -9.27
C ALA A 103 -7.12 15.24 -9.42
N ALA A 104 -6.20 15.27 -10.39
CA ALA A 104 -5.39 16.46 -10.69
C ALA A 104 -6.25 17.65 -11.15
N VAL A 105 -7.26 17.42 -12.00
CA VAL A 105 -8.23 18.45 -12.43
C VAL A 105 -8.98 19.02 -11.24
N GLN A 106 -9.52 18.17 -10.37
CA GLN A 106 -10.28 18.64 -9.19
C GLN A 106 -9.37 19.31 -8.14
N ALA A 107 -8.14 18.85 -7.98
CA ALA A 107 -7.16 19.52 -7.12
C ALA A 107 -6.80 20.91 -7.65
N THR A 108 -6.63 21.06 -8.96
CA THR A 108 -6.38 22.35 -9.60
C THR A 108 -7.57 23.29 -9.37
N LYS A 109 -8.80 22.82 -9.54
CA LYS A 109 -10.01 23.61 -9.23
C LYS A 109 -10.05 24.03 -7.75
N ALA A 110 -9.69 23.17 -6.84
CA ALA A 110 -9.60 23.53 -5.42
C ALA A 110 -8.55 24.63 -5.15
N ILE A 111 -7.41 24.59 -5.84
CA ILE A 111 -6.36 25.61 -5.77
C ILE A 111 -6.84 26.96 -6.37
N GLU A 112 -7.57 26.94 -7.47
CA GLU A 112 -8.16 28.17 -8.05
C GLU A 112 -9.15 28.83 -7.09
N LEU A 113 -9.93 28.03 -6.34
CA LEU A 113 -10.86 28.54 -5.34
C LEU A 113 -10.18 29.01 -4.05
N ASP A 114 -9.10 28.36 -3.63
CA ASP A 114 -8.27 28.74 -2.49
C ASP A 114 -6.79 28.47 -2.77
N PRO A 115 -6.04 29.47 -3.27
CA PRO A 115 -4.60 29.34 -3.52
C PRO A 115 -3.72 29.08 -2.28
N LYS A 116 -4.30 29.16 -1.08
CA LYS A 116 -3.62 28.86 0.19
C LYS A 116 -3.98 27.45 0.73
N ASP A 117 -4.77 26.66 0.02
CA ASP A 117 -5.07 25.28 0.43
C ASP A 117 -3.85 24.38 0.17
N SER A 118 -3.00 24.21 1.17
CA SER A 118 -1.81 23.35 1.09
C SER A 118 -2.14 21.89 0.76
N HIS A 119 -3.28 21.37 1.23
CA HIS A 119 -3.68 19.99 0.96
C HIS A 119 -4.06 19.76 -0.49
N ALA A 120 -4.67 20.74 -1.16
CA ALA A 120 -4.98 20.64 -2.58
C ALA A 120 -3.69 20.51 -3.43
N TYR A 121 -2.63 21.30 -3.11
CA TYR A 121 -1.32 21.11 -3.74
C TYR A 121 -0.72 19.73 -3.45
N GLY A 122 -0.92 19.20 -2.24
CA GLY A 122 -0.48 17.86 -1.89
C GLY A 122 -1.13 16.79 -2.78
N ILE A 123 -2.45 16.82 -2.93
CA ILE A 123 -3.20 15.88 -3.77
C ILE A 123 -2.81 16.02 -5.25
N LEU A 124 -2.64 17.25 -5.73
CA LEU A 124 -2.15 17.51 -7.09
C LEU A 124 -0.79 16.87 -7.33
N GLY A 125 0.14 17.04 -6.38
CA GLY A 125 1.46 16.42 -6.43
C GLY A 125 1.40 14.90 -6.39
N ASP A 126 0.54 14.33 -5.55
CA ASP A 126 0.31 12.88 -5.46
C ASP A 126 -0.18 12.32 -6.81
N ALA A 127 -1.17 12.98 -7.44
CA ALA A 127 -1.70 12.59 -8.75
C ALA A 127 -0.64 12.69 -9.88
N TYR A 128 0.21 13.71 -9.85
CA TYR A 128 1.32 13.84 -10.79
C TYR A 128 2.37 12.76 -10.59
N LEU A 129 2.61 12.34 -9.36
CA LEU A 129 3.59 11.30 -9.03
C LEU A 129 3.15 9.96 -9.60
N GLU A 130 1.88 9.57 -9.39
CA GLU A 130 1.29 8.34 -9.93
C GLU A 130 1.27 8.32 -11.48
N THR A 131 1.11 9.49 -12.11
CA THR A 131 1.13 9.62 -13.58
C THR A 131 2.52 9.84 -14.17
N GLY A 132 3.59 9.68 -13.38
CA GLY A 132 4.99 9.80 -13.82
C GLY A 132 5.46 11.24 -14.10
N LYS A 133 4.66 12.24 -13.74
CA LYS A 133 4.95 13.67 -13.93
C LYS A 133 5.76 14.23 -12.73
N TYR A 134 6.94 13.63 -12.49
CA TYR A 134 7.73 13.85 -11.26
C TYR A 134 8.17 15.28 -11.01
N GLU A 135 8.45 16.04 -12.08
CA GLU A 135 8.84 17.43 -11.93
C GLU A 135 7.65 18.31 -11.52
N GLN A 136 6.47 18.04 -12.07
CA GLN A 136 5.23 18.72 -11.67
C GLN A 136 4.84 18.37 -10.24
N ALA A 137 5.02 17.09 -9.83
CA ALA A 137 4.83 16.67 -8.45
C ALA A 137 5.76 17.44 -7.49
N ARG A 138 7.04 17.56 -7.84
CA ARG A 138 8.02 18.34 -7.07
C ARG A 138 7.59 19.81 -6.88
N GLN A 139 7.15 20.45 -7.97
CA GLN A 139 6.68 21.83 -7.93
C GLN A 139 5.44 21.99 -7.05
N ALA A 140 4.48 21.06 -7.15
CA ALA A 140 3.28 21.07 -6.31
C ALA A 140 3.63 20.91 -4.82
N TYR A 141 4.51 19.96 -4.48
CA TYR A 141 4.97 19.78 -3.09
C TYR A 141 5.78 20.97 -2.56
N GLN A 142 6.57 21.62 -3.40
CA GLN A 142 7.25 22.86 -3.01
C GLN A 142 6.27 24.01 -2.70
N LYS A 143 5.18 24.13 -3.48
CA LYS A 143 4.09 25.07 -3.17
C LYS A 143 3.41 24.72 -1.86
N MET A 144 3.07 23.44 -1.65
CA MET A 144 2.53 22.96 -0.39
C MET A 144 3.41 23.35 0.81
N MET A 145 4.72 23.08 0.72
CA MET A 145 5.70 23.42 1.78
C MET A 145 5.81 24.92 2.06
N LYS A 146 5.69 25.77 1.03
CA LYS A 146 5.71 27.23 1.21
C LYS A 146 4.48 27.73 1.97
N ILE A 147 3.34 27.05 1.82
CA ILE A 147 2.08 27.42 2.49
C ILE A 147 2.06 26.85 3.91
N ARG A 148 2.42 25.57 4.08
CA ARG A 148 2.39 24.90 5.37
C ARG A 148 3.47 23.83 5.49
N GLN A 149 4.27 23.94 6.56
CA GLN A 149 5.25 22.94 6.94
C GLN A 149 4.67 22.10 8.07
N ASP A 150 4.12 20.96 7.72
CA ASP A 150 3.46 20.05 8.67
C ASP A 150 3.72 18.58 8.33
N LEU A 151 3.11 17.65 9.10
CA LEU A 151 3.22 16.22 8.90
C LEU A 151 3.00 15.82 7.43
N HIS A 152 1.97 16.36 6.79
CA HIS A 152 1.59 15.94 5.43
C HIS A 152 2.57 16.45 4.37
N SER A 153 3.11 17.65 4.54
CA SER A 153 4.06 18.22 3.59
C SER A 153 5.44 17.58 3.69
N TYR A 154 5.94 17.34 4.91
CA TYR A 154 7.21 16.62 5.10
C TYR A 154 7.13 15.17 4.63
N SER A 155 6.03 14.46 4.88
CA SER A 155 5.87 13.06 4.42
C SER A 155 5.89 12.93 2.89
N ARG A 156 5.27 13.88 2.16
CA ARG A 156 5.29 13.89 0.69
C ARG A 156 6.66 14.19 0.12
N LEU A 157 7.37 15.15 0.73
CA LEU A 157 8.76 15.40 0.35
C LEU A 157 9.65 14.19 0.61
N ALA A 158 9.45 13.51 1.72
CA ALA A 158 10.18 12.28 2.03
C ALA A 158 9.98 11.23 0.94
N GLY A 159 8.72 10.95 0.55
CA GLY A 159 8.43 10.01 -0.53
C GLY A 159 9.11 10.39 -1.85
N LEU A 160 9.07 11.67 -2.22
CA LEU A 160 9.76 12.14 -3.43
C LEU A 160 11.28 12.01 -3.34
N LYS A 161 11.90 12.26 -2.17
CA LYS A 161 13.32 12.05 -1.95
C LYS A 161 13.71 10.57 -2.04
N SER A 162 12.91 9.69 -1.44
CA SER A 162 13.12 8.23 -1.53
C SER A 162 13.10 7.77 -2.98
N LEU A 163 12.08 8.18 -3.76
CA LEU A 163 11.98 7.87 -5.19
C LEU A 163 13.18 8.40 -6.00
N ARG A 164 13.81 9.49 -5.59
CA ARG A 164 15.00 10.05 -6.23
C ARG A 164 16.33 9.53 -5.67
N GLY A 165 16.30 8.46 -4.88
CA GLY A 165 17.49 7.80 -4.35
C GLY A 165 18.19 8.54 -3.21
N ASP A 166 17.46 9.45 -2.51
CA ASP A 166 17.90 10.10 -1.28
C ASP A 166 17.13 9.58 -0.04
N PRO A 167 17.32 8.34 0.37
CA PRO A 167 16.64 7.77 1.54
C PRO A 167 17.06 8.46 2.85
N LYS A 168 18.27 9.00 2.94
CA LYS A 168 18.70 9.74 4.14
C LYS A 168 17.87 11.01 4.34
N GLY A 169 17.71 11.80 3.27
CA GLY A 169 16.85 12.97 3.31
C GLY A 169 15.37 12.63 3.52
N ALA A 170 14.90 11.48 3.01
CA ALA A 170 13.54 10.98 3.27
C ALA A 170 13.33 10.67 4.76
N ILE A 171 14.25 9.94 5.39
CA ILE A 171 14.23 9.61 6.83
C ILE A 171 14.21 10.87 7.69
N GLU A 172 15.02 11.89 7.36
CA GLU A 172 15.02 13.16 8.10
C GLU A 172 13.67 13.89 8.00
N ASP A 173 13.10 13.96 6.81
CA ASP A 173 11.80 14.60 6.61
C ASP A 173 10.67 13.83 7.32
N LEU A 174 10.69 12.48 7.32
CA LEU A 174 9.74 11.68 8.09
C LEU A 174 9.86 11.89 9.60
N LYS A 175 11.09 12.02 10.12
CA LYS A 175 11.31 12.39 11.52
C LYS A 175 10.73 13.79 11.83
N ARG A 176 10.87 14.76 10.90
CA ARG A 176 10.23 16.07 11.03
C ARG A 176 8.71 15.96 10.98
N ALA A 177 8.15 15.19 10.03
CA ALA A 177 6.73 14.97 9.91
C ALA A 177 6.12 14.45 11.23
N ILE A 178 6.77 13.46 11.87
CA ILE A 178 6.33 12.91 13.15
C ILE A 178 6.38 13.95 14.26
N ARG A 179 7.46 14.74 14.36
CA ARG A 179 7.58 15.81 15.38
C ARG A 179 6.49 16.85 15.21
N GLU A 180 6.30 17.36 13.98
CA GLU A 180 5.26 18.34 13.66
C GLU A 180 3.84 17.77 13.91
N GLY A 181 3.63 16.50 13.58
CA GLY A 181 2.36 15.84 13.85
C GLY A 181 2.03 15.79 15.34
N LYS A 182 2.99 15.41 16.18
CA LYS A 182 2.84 15.38 17.64
C LYS A 182 2.66 16.79 18.23
N ALA A 183 3.49 17.74 17.81
CA ALA A 183 3.47 19.12 18.32
C ALA A 183 2.15 19.84 18.00
N ASN A 184 1.55 19.56 16.85
CA ASN A 184 0.32 20.20 16.38
C ASN A 184 -0.95 19.39 16.67
N GLY A 185 -0.87 18.35 17.50
CA GLY A 185 -2.04 17.54 17.89
C GLY A 185 -2.75 16.87 16.71
N ARG A 186 -2.00 16.40 15.70
CA ARG A 186 -2.60 15.68 14.58
C ARG A 186 -3.21 14.36 15.04
N PRO A 187 -4.22 13.83 14.35
CA PRO A 187 -4.81 12.54 14.69
C PRO A 187 -3.75 11.45 14.82
N ASN A 188 -3.90 10.59 15.83
CA ASN A 188 -2.96 9.49 16.11
C ASN A 188 -2.75 8.58 14.88
N GLU A 189 -3.79 8.32 14.10
CA GLU A 189 -3.70 7.56 12.85
C GLU A 189 -2.70 8.19 11.86
N SER A 190 -2.74 9.51 11.68
CA SER A 190 -1.81 10.22 10.79
C SER A 190 -0.38 10.17 11.29
N ILE A 191 -0.17 10.24 12.61
CA ILE A 191 1.16 10.12 13.22
C ILE A 191 1.67 8.69 13.06
N ALA A 192 0.83 7.67 13.32
CA ALA A 192 1.16 6.27 13.14
C ALA A 192 1.52 5.95 11.68
N TRP A 193 0.81 6.57 10.73
CA TRP A 193 1.14 6.46 9.31
C TRP A 193 2.54 6.99 8.98
N ALA A 194 2.93 8.16 9.50
CA ALA A 194 4.26 8.71 9.30
C ALA A 194 5.35 7.85 9.97
N GLN A 195 5.06 7.29 11.15
CA GLN A 195 5.95 6.33 11.83
C GLN A 195 6.11 5.04 11.04
N TRP A 196 5.01 4.51 10.49
CA TRP A 196 5.06 3.35 9.59
C TRP A 196 5.89 3.65 8.33
N GLN A 197 5.73 4.82 7.69
CA GLN A 197 6.55 5.20 6.55
C GLN A 197 8.04 5.24 6.93
N LEU A 198 8.38 5.82 8.08
CA LEU A 198 9.77 5.84 8.56
C LEU A 198 10.31 4.41 8.80
N GLY A 199 9.49 3.52 9.35
CA GLY A 199 9.82 2.11 9.50
C GLY A 199 10.06 1.43 8.15
N SER A 200 9.23 1.74 7.15
CA SER A 200 9.34 1.18 5.79
C SER A 200 10.61 1.66 5.07
N GLU A 201 10.98 2.94 5.20
CA GLU A 201 12.26 3.44 4.70
C GLU A 201 13.47 2.76 5.36
N GLN A 202 13.42 2.55 6.69
CA GLN A 202 14.47 1.82 7.40
C GLN A 202 14.54 0.35 6.95
N PHE A 203 13.39 -0.32 6.80
CA PHE A 203 13.34 -1.69 6.31
C PHE A 203 13.89 -1.80 4.88
N ALA A 204 13.53 -0.88 3.98
CA ALA A 204 14.01 -0.84 2.61
C ALA A 204 15.55 -0.76 2.51
N LEU A 205 16.19 -0.19 3.54
CA LEU A 205 17.65 -0.10 3.68
C LEU A 205 18.27 -1.28 4.48
N GLY A 206 17.47 -2.26 4.90
CA GLY A 206 17.93 -3.39 5.70
C GLY A 206 18.20 -3.06 7.17
N HIS A 207 17.81 -1.87 7.65
CA HIS A 207 17.98 -1.45 9.05
C HIS A 207 16.84 -2.02 9.92
N LEU A 208 16.90 -3.32 10.19
CA LEU A 208 15.79 -4.06 10.81
C LEU A 208 15.43 -3.55 12.23
N ASN A 209 16.40 -3.18 13.05
CA ASN A 209 16.15 -2.71 14.41
C ASN A 209 15.46 -1.34 14.43
N GLU A 210 15.88 -0.43 13.55
CA GLU A 210 15.27 0.88 13.40
C GLU A 210 13.86 0.78 12.82
N ALA A 211 13.64 -0.13 11.86
CA ALA A 211 12.32 -0.41 11.32
C ALA A 211 11.38 -0.96 12.40
N GLU A 212 11.83 -1.95 13.18
CA GLU A 212 11.08 -2.51 14.30
C GLU A 212 10.65 -1.43 15.29
N ALA A 213 11.59 -0.57 15.71
CA ALA A 213 11.30 0.50 16.66
C ALA A 213 10.20 1.44 16.15
N GLN A 214 10.21 1.79 14.85
CA GLN A 214 9.20 2.66 14.28
C GLN A 214 7.84 1.98 14.14
N TYR A 215 7.78 0.71 13.79
CA TYR A 215 6.53 -0.04 13.72
C TYR A 215 5.90 -0.24 15.10
N LEU A 216 6.71 -0.50 16.14
CA LEU A 216 6.23 -0.54 17.52
C LEU A 216 5.67 0.80 17.98
N GLU A 217 6.36 1.91 17.68
CA GLU A 217 5.85 3.25 17.98
C GLU A 217 4.55 3.55 17.22
N ALA A 218 4.39 3.09 15.96
CA ALA A 218 3.15 3.26 15.20
C ALA A 218 1.97 2.54 15.89
N ILE A 219 2.17 1.29 16.33
CA ILE A 219 1.16 0.50 17.04
C ILE A 219 0.86 1.12 18.42
N LYS A 220 1.87 1.64 19.13
CA LYS A 220 1.67 2.33 20.40
C LYS A 220 0.89 3.64 20.23
N THR A 221 1.14 4.38 19.13
CA THR A 221 0.46 5.65 18.82
C THR A 221 -1.01 5.41 18.41
N TYR A 222 -1.26 4.38 17.62
CA TYR A 222 -2.59 3.98 17.17
C TYR A 222 -2.70 2.45 17.31
N PRO A 223 -3.31 1.94 18.40
CA PRO A 223 -3.54 0.51 18.59
C PRO A 223 -4.27 -0.10 17.41
N ASP A 224 -3.95 -1.34 17.09
CA ASP A 224 -4.50 -2.07 15.94
C ASP A 224 -4.20 -1.42 14.57
N TYR A 225 -3.09 -0.64 14.48
CA TYR A 225 -2.66 -0.10 13.20
C TYR A 225 -2.12 -1.22 12.29
N TYR A 226 -2.98 -1.71 11.40
CA TYR A 226 -2.72 -2.88 10.55
C TYR A 226 -1.41 -2.80 9.75
N ARG A 227 -1.03 -1.60 9.26
CA ARG A 227 0.24 -1.41 8.55
C ARG A 227 1.46 -1.56 9.46
N GLY A 228 1.37 -1.11 10.70
CA GLY A 228 2.40 -1.30 11.71
C GLY A 228 2.57 -2.78 12.07
N LEU A 229 1.46 -3.52 12.22
CA LEU A 229 1.46 -4.96 12.46
C LEU A 229 2.09 -5.72 11.28
N ALA A 230 1.70 -5.40 10.03
CA ALA A 230 2.29 -6.02 8.83
C ALA A 230 3.79 -5.72 8.70
N GLY A 231 4.21 -4.47 8.98
CA GLY A 231 5.63 -4.09 8.99
C GLY A 231 6.44 -4.86 10.04
N LEU A 232 5.86 -5.04 11.24
CA LEU A 232 6.47 -5.86 12.29
C LEU A 232 6.59 -7.32 11.87
N ALA A 233 5.57 -7.88 11.23
CA ALA A 233 5.59 -9.23 10.68
C ALA A 233 6.73 -9.39 9.65
N GLN A 234 6.90 -8.41 8.77
CA GLN A 234 7.97 -8.41 7.78
C GLN A 234 9.36 -8.40 8.44
N VAL A 235 9.56 -7.60 9.49
CA VAL A 235 10.81 -7.60 10.26
C VAL A 235 11.04 -8.96 10.94
N ARG A 236 10.01 -9.56 11.55
CA ARG A 236 10.12 -10.89 12.18
C ARG A 236 10.47 -11.97 11.15
N ALA A 237 9.87 -11.93 9.97
CA ALA A 237 10.23 -12.85 8.88
C ALA A 237 11.70 -12.68 8.44
N ALA A 238 12.17 -11.43 8.30
CA ALA A 238 13.59 -11.13 8.01
C ALA A 238 14.54 -11.63 9.09
N GLN A 239 14.13 -11.58 10.36
CA GLN A 239 14.86 -12.13 11.50
C GLN A 239 14.72 -13.66 11.64
N LYS A 240 14.00 -14.33 10.75
CA LYS A 240 13.65 -15.77 10.78
C LYS A 240 12.80 -16.16 12.01
N ARG A 241 12.14 -15.22 12.63
CA ARG A 241 11.19 -15.41 13.75
C ARG A 241 9.79 -15.66 13.17
N TYR A 242 9.64 -16.76 12.46
CA TYR A 242 8.49 -17.02 11.59
C TYR A 242 7.14 -17.12 12.33
N GLU A 243 7.10 -17.74 13.52
CA GLU A 243 5.85 -17.85 14.29
C GLU A 243 5.33 -16.48 14.73
N GLU A 244 6.22 -15.57 15.12
CA GLU A 244 5.83 -14.20 15.44
C GLU A 244 5.38 -13.43 14.19
N ALA A 245 6.04 -13.65 13.04
CA ALA A 245 5.61 -13.08 11.78
C ALA A 245 4.18 -13.53 11.42
N ILE A 246 3.87 -14.82 11.58
CA ILE A 246 2.54 -15.38 11.36
C ILE A 246 1.50 -14.71 12.27
N ASP A 247 1.78 -14.54 13.57
CA ASP A 247 0.87 -13.88 14.51
C ASP A 247 0.58 -12.43 14.09
N PHE A 248 1.62 -11.65 13.81
CA PHE A 248 1.45 -10.27 13.41
C PHE A 248 0.72 -10.10 12.06
N TYR A 249 1.01 -10.93 11.06
CA TYR A 249 0.26 -10.91 9.79
C TYR A 249 -1.21 -11.28 9.99
N ARG A 250 -1.51 -12.32 10.78
CA ARG A 250 -2.90 -12.68 11.09
C ARG A 250 -3.67 -11.54 11.75
N ARG A 251 -3.04 -10.85 12.70
CA ARG A 251 -3.64 -9.67 13.34
C ARG A 251 -3.87 -8.53 12.35
N ALA A 252 -2.92 -8.26 11.47
CA ALA A 252 -3.07 -7.22 10.43
C ALA A 252 -4.23 -7.55 9.48
N ILE A 253 -4.32 -8.79 9.00
CA ILE A 253 -5.35 -9.29 8.08
C ILE A 253 -6.74 -9.29 8.74
N ALA A 254 -6.83 -9.58 10.04
CA ALA A 254 -8.08 -9.53 10.79
C ALA A 254 -8.68 -8.12 10.87
N ILE A 255 -7.83 -7.08 10.78
CA ILE A 255 -8.26 -5.67 10.76
C ILE A 255 -8.64 -5.25 9.34
N ILE A 256 -7.70 -5.39 8.40
CA ILE A 256 -7.91 -5.12 6.97
C ILE A 256 -7.16 -6.17 6.15
N PRO A 257 -7.86 -7.03 5.40
CA PRO A 257 -7.26 -8.08 4.58
C PRO A 257 -6.69 -7.47 3.29
N LEU A 258 -5.44 -7.04 3.32
CA LEU A 258 -4.73 -6.57 2.13
C LEU A 258 -4.04 -7.74 1.40
N PRO A 259 -4.00 -7.73 0.05
CA PRO A 259 -3.33 -8.75 -0.75
C PRO A 259 -1.87 -8.98 -0.35
N ASP A 260 -1.11 -7.91 -0.14
CA ASP A 260 0.30 -7.98 0.25
C ASP A 260 0.50 -8.72 1.59
N SER A 261 -0.36 -8.44 2.57
CA SER A 261 -0.27 -9.08 3.88
C SER A 261 -0.66 -10.55 3.82
N ALA A 262 -1.69 -10.90 3.02
CA ALA A 262 -2.13 -12.28 2.82
C ALA A 262 -1.08 -13.08 2.05
N GLY A 263 -0.55 -12.54 0.95
CA GLY A 263 0.54 -13.16 0.18
C GLY A 263 1.77 -13.41 1.05
N ALA A 264 2.23 -12.38 1.78
CA ALA A 264 3.39 -12.52 2.67
C ALA A 264 3.17 -13.54 3.81
N LEU A 265 1.94 -13.65 4.35
CA LEU A 265 1.60 -14.70 5.32
C LEU A 265 1.70 -16.09 4.68
N GLY A 266 1.21 -16.23 3.44
CA GLY A 266 1.35 -17.46 2.65
C GLY A 266 2.82 -17.83 2.46
N ASP A 267 3.66 -16.87 2.12
CA ASP A 267 5.11 -17.07 1.94
C ASP A 267 5.80 -17.53 3.22
N VAL A 268 5.43 -16.95 4.36
CA VAL A 268 5.96 -17.40 5.65
C VAL A 268 5.52 -18.83 5.94
N HIS A 269 4.26 -19.20 5.66
CA HIS A 269 3.79 -20.57 5.81
C HIS A 269 4.54 -21.54 4.88
N MET A 270 4.80 -21.17 3.62
CA MET A 270 5.65 -21.96 2.72
C MET A 270 7.07 -22.15 3.29
N LYS A 271 7.67 -21.09 3.81
CA LYS A 271 9.03 -21.12 4.37
C LYS A 271 9.17 -22.06 5.57
N VAL A 272 8.09 -22.26 6.35
CA VAL A 272 8.08 -23.16 7.51
C VAL A 272 7.46 -24.54 7.19
N GLY A 273 7.22 -24.88 5.91
CA GLY A 273 6.74 -26.19 5.49
C GLY A 273 5.26 -26.44 5.77
N ARG A 274 4.43 -25.40 5.70
CA ARG A 274 2.96 -25.48 5.90
C ARG A 274 2.20 -25.10 4.61
N PRO A 275 2.27 -25.94 3.55
CA PRO A 275 1.71 -25.60 2.23
C PRO A 275 0.19 -25.42 2.24
N GLU A 276 -0.55 -26.17 3.06
CA GLU A 276 -2.00 -26.06 3.14
C GLU A 276 -2.45 -24.71 3.73
N GLU A 277 -1.73 -24.21 4.73
CA GLU A 277 -1.96 -22.88 5.31
C GLU A 277 -1.56 -21.78 4.32
N ALA A 278 -0.47 -21.97 3.59
CA ALA A 278 -0.04 -21.04 2.56
C ALA A 278 -1.10 -20.94 1.45
N LYS A 279 -1.63 -22.09 0.98
CA LYS A 279 -2.67 -22.11 -0.04
C LYS A 279 -3.90 -21.30 0.38
N LYS A 280 -4.35 -21.42 1.63
CA LYS A 280 -5.49 -20.64 2.13
C LYS A 280 -5.25 -19.13 2.03
N GLN A 281 -4.00 -18.68 2.25
CA GLN A 281 -3.66 -17.27 2.15
C GLN A 281 -3.57 -16.83 0.68
N TYR A 282 -3.05 -17.65 -0.20
CA TYR A 282 -3.01 -17.38 -1.64
C TYR A 282 -4.43 -17.35 -2.25
N ASP A 283 -5.31 -18.28 -1.84
CA ASP A 283 -6.73 -18.25 -2.21
C ASP A 283 -7.41 -16.95 -1.73
N LEU A 284 -7.03 -16.44 -0.56
CA LEU A 284 -7.52 -15.15 -0.05
C LEU A 284 -7.04 -13.97 -0.92
N VAL A 285 -5.80 -13.97 -1.40
CA VAL A 285 -5.30 -12.94 -2.34
C VAL A 285 -6.15 -12.93 -3.61
N GLU A 286 -6.42 -14.10 -4.20
CA GLU A 286 -7.25 -14.23 -5.39
C GLU A 286 -8.70 -13.75 -5.15
N TYR A 287 -9.27 -14.10 -4.00
CA TYR A 287 -10.61 -13.65 -3.63
C TYR A 287 -10.70 -12.13 -3.46
N ILE A 288 -9.70 -11.51 -2.84
CA ILE A 288 -9.62 -10.04 -2.73
C ILE A 288 -9.52 -9.43 -4.14
N GLY A 289 -8.69 -9.98 -5.02
CA GLY A 289 -8.57 -9.54 -6.41
C GLY A 289 -9.90 -9.62 -7.15
N TYR A 290 -10.65 -10.69 -6.97
CA TYR A 290 -12.00 -10.84 -7.54
C TYR A 290 -12.97 -9.78 -7.02
N LEU A 291 -13.03 -9.53 -5.71
CA LEU A 291 -13.88 -8.50 -5.11
C LEU A 291 -13.52 -7.10 -5.62
N ASN A 292 -12.24 -6.80 -5.77
CA ASN A 292 -11.78 -5.53 -6.30
C ASN A 292 -12.24 -5.32 -7.75
N THR A 293 -12.22 -6.37 -8.56
CA THR A 293 -12.75 -6.31 -9.94
C THR A 293 -14.25 -5.99 -9.95
N LEU A 294 -15.04 -6.62 -9.08
CA LEU A 294 -16.47 -6.33 -8.95
C LEU A 294 -16.74 -4.87 -8.54
N ASN A 295 -15.94 -4.34 -7.63
CA ASN A 295 -16.06 -2.98 -7.12
C ASN A 295 -15.40 -1.93 -8.03
N LYS A 296 -14.83 -2.33 -9.17
CA LYS A 296 -14.08 -1.46 -10.10
C LYS A 296 -12.92 -0.73 -9.40
N VAL A 297 -12.32 -1.37 -8.41
CA VAL A 297 -11.15 -0.86 -7.71
C VAL A 297 -9.90 -1.45 -8.34
N LEU A 298 -8.97 -0.60 -8.72
CA LEU A 298 -7.75 -1.01 -9.41
C LEU A 298 -6.67 -1.41 -8.38
N TYR A 299 -6.52 -2.72 -8.14
CA TYR A 299 -5.40 -3.32 -7.42
C TYR A 299 -4.61 -4.24 -8.34
N ASN A 300 -4.39 -3.79 -9.57
CA ASN A 300 -3.74 -4.61 -10.58
C ASN A 300 -2.28 -4.90 -10.23
N ARG A 301 -1.59 -3.94 -9.61
CA ARG A 301 -0.17 -4.03 -9.26
C ARG A 301 0.11 -5.16 -8.27
N GLU A 302 -0.61 -5.18 -7.16
CA GLU A 302 -0.42 -6.14 -6.07
C GLU A 302 -0.69 -7.57 -6.55
N LEU A 303 -1.77 -7.76 -7.30
CA LEU A 303 -2.14 -9.06 -7.84
C LEU A 303 -1.17 -9.52 -8.94
N ALA A 304 -0.70 -8.58 -9.79
CA ALA A 304 0.28 -8.89 -10.82
C ALA A 304 1.63 -9.31 -10.21
N TYR A 305 2.12 -8.62 -9.16
CA TYR A 305 3.32 -9.05 -8.44
C TYR A 305 3.10 -10.42 -7.81
N PHE A 306 1.97 -10.62 -7.13
CA PHE A 306 1.67 -11.90 -6.50
C PHE A 306 1.74 -13.06 -7.49
N TYR A 307 1.10 -12.94 -8.65
CA TYR A 307 1.15 -13.99 -9.66
C TYR A 307 2.55 -14.18 -10.25
N ALA A 308 3.27 -13.10 -10.53
CA ALA A 308 4.62 -13.17 -11.08
C ALA A 308 5.62 -13.79 -10.10
N ASP A 309 5.54 -13.41 -8.82
CA ASP A 309 6.46 -13.90 -7.79
C ASP A 309 6.27 -15.38 -7.45
N HIS A 310 5.05 -15.91 -7.68
CA HIS A 310 4.69 -17.30 -7.42
C HIS A 310 4.60 -18.18 -8.67
N ASP A 311 5.02 -17.68 -9.84
CA ASP A 311 4.92 -18.38 -11.14
C ASP A 311 3.48 -18.85 -11.45
N MET A 312 2.48 -18.06 -11.02
CA MET A 312 1.06 -18.35 -11.20
C MET A 312 0.47 -17.45 -12.28
N LYS A 313 -0.44 -17.99 -13.11
CA LYS A 313 -1.25 -17.20 -14.07
C LYS A 313 -0.44 -16.12 -14.80
N LEU A 314 0.75 -16.46 -15.29
CA LEU A 314 1.73 -15.50 -15.83
C LEU A 314 1.18 -14.62 -16.96
N SER A 315 0.34 -15.17 -17.83
CA SER A 315 -0.32 -14.38 -18.88
C SER A 315 -1.28 -13.34 -18.30
N GLU A 316 -2.07 -13.71 -17.28
CA GLU A 316 -2.97 -12.80 -16.58
C GLU A 316 -2.19 -11.73 -15.81
N SER A 317 -1.10 -12.12 -15.15
CA SER A 317 -0.18 -11.20 -14.49
C SER A 317 0.33 -10.10 -15.44
N LEU A 318 0.73 -10.48 -16.66
CA LEU A 318 1.18 -9.52 -17.68
C LEU A 318 0.04 -8.57 -18.11
N GLU A 319 -1.16 -9.09 -18.31
CA GLU A 319 -2.31 -8.24 -18.67
C GLU A 319 -2.69 -7.27 -17.53
N LEU A 320 -2.61 -7.70 -16.27
CA LEU A 320 -2.80 -6.81 -15.12
C LEU A 320 -1.73 -5.70 -15.07
N ALA A 321 -0.46 -6.04 -15.34
CA ALA A 321 0.61 -5.05 -15.38
C ALA A 321 0.45 -4.04 -16.53
N LYS A 322 -0.05 -4.46 -17.69
CA LYS A 322 -0.38 -3.54 -18.79
C LYS A 322 -1.52 -2.60 -18.43
N LYS A 323 -2.60 -3.12 -17.84
CA LYS A 323 -3.73 -2.30 -17.36
C LYS A 323 -3.30 -1.32 -16.27
N GLU A 324 -2.39 -1.73 -15.39
CA GLU A 324 -1.80 -0.85 -14.38
C GLU A 324 -1.10 0.35 -15.05
N LEU A 325 -0.33 0.10 -16.11
CA LEU A 325 0.41 1.14 -16.83
C LEU A 325 -0.51 2.12 -17.60
N GLU A 326 -1.75 1.74 -17.93
CA GLU A 326 -2.75 2.65 -18.50
C GLU A 326 -3.13 3.76 -17.51
N VAL A 327 -3.15 3.43 -16.22
CA VAL A 327 -3.61 4.31 -15.14
C VAL A 327 -2.43 4.97 -14.42
N ARG A 328 -1.40 4.19 -14.06
CA ARG A 328 -0.17 4.66 -13.42
C ARG A 328 0.99 4.58 -14.39
N LYS A 329 1.82 5.62 -14.37
CA LYS A 329 3.05 5.69 -15.20
C LYS A 329 4.27 5.96 -14.31
N ASP A 330 4.20 5.50 -13.07
CA ASP A 330 5.29 5.61 -12.11
C ASP A 330 6.34 4.51 -12.32
N ILE A 331 7.47 4.62 -11.65
CA ILE A 331 8.58 3.64 -11.78
C ILE A 331 8.17 2.23 -11.36
N TYR A 332 7.22 2.08 -10.43
CA TYR A 332 6.76 0.77 -9.97
C TYR A 332 5.76 0.12 -10.95
N ALA A 333 5.00 0.92 -11.70
CA ALA A 333 4.20 0.39 -12.80
C ALA A 333 5.09 -0.15 -13.93
N TYR A 334 6.23 0.50 -14.20
CA TYR A 334 7.22 -0.03 -15.13
C TYR A 334 7.97 -1.24 -14.57
N ASP A 335 8.23 -1.30 -13.26
CA ASP A 335 8.86 -2.46 -12.63
C ASP A 335 7.99 -3.71 -12.72
N ILE A 336 6.69 -3.61 -12.39
CA ILE A 336 5.80 -4.76 -12.51
C ILE A 336 5.62 -5.19 -13.97
N LEU A 337 5.58 -4.25 -14.91
CA LEU A 337 5.58 -4.61 -16.34
C LEU A 337 6.87 -5.34 -16.72
N ALA A 338 8.03 -4.85 -16.28
CA ALA A 338 9.31 -5.50 -16.55
C ALA A 338 9.37 -6.91 -15.95
N TRP A 339 8.93 -7.07 -14.71
CA TRP A 339 8.94 -8.35 -14.03
C TRP A 339 7.99 -9.37 -14.65
N THR A 340 6.77 -8.96 -14.99
CA THR A 340 5.81 -9.84 -15.66
C THR A 340 6.24 -10.19 -17.09
N LEU A 341 6.85 -9.28 -17.83
CA LEU A 341 7.45 -9.57 -19.13
C LEU A 341 8.60 -10.59 -18.98
N PHE A 342 9.47 -10.42 -17.99
CA PHE A 342 10.54 -11.38 -17.68
C PHE A 342 9.97 -12.78 -17.39
N LYS A 343 8.95 -12.87 -16.55
CA LYS A 343 8.31 -14.15 -16.22
C LYS A 343 7.58 -14.81 -17.42
N ASN A 344 7.22 -14.02 -18.42
CA ASN A 344 6.68 -14.49 -19.71
C ASN A 344 7.75 -14.64 -20.79
N GLU A 345 9.02 -14.73 -20.42
CA GLU A 345 10.20 -14.94 -21.31
C GLU A 345 10.41 -13.85 -22.38
N ARG A 346 9.79 -12.66 -22.20
CA ARG A 346 9.92 -11.50 -23.08
C ARG A 346 11.07 -10.60 -22.64
N PHE A 347 12.28 -11.14 -22.59
CA PHE A 347 13.44 -10.54 -21.90
C PHE A 347 13.87 -9.18 -22.46
N GLN A 348 13.81 -8.95 -23.78
CA GLN A 348 14.19 -7.66 -24.38
C GLN A 348 13.20 -6.56 -24.02
N GLU A 349 11.91 -6.88 -23.99
CA GLU A 349 10.87 -5.95 -23.58
C GLU A 349 10.94 -5.69 -22.07
N ALA A 350 11.24 -6.73 -21.28
CA ALA A 350 11.49 -6.60 -19.84
C ALA A 350 12.63 -5.61 -19.56
N ARG A 351 13.74 -5.69 -20.32
CA ARG A 351 14.86 -4.75 -20.22
C ARG A 351 14.44 -3.31 -20.52
N ALA A 352 13.64 -3.11 -21.57
CA ALA A 352 13.17 -1.78 -21.93
C ALA A 352 12.26 -1.17 -20.83
N ALA A 353 11.33 -1.95 -20.30
CA ALA A 353 10.48 -1.51 -19.18
C ALA A 353 11.30 -1.26 -17.91
N MET A 354 12.29 -2.11 -17.60
CA MET A 354 13.18 -1.95 -16.45
C MET A 354 14.02 -0.66 -16.52
N ALA A 355 14.43 -0.23 -17.70
CA ALA A 355 15.12 1.05 -17.88
C ALA A 355 14.26 2.23 -17.39
N GLU A 356 12.96 2.22 -17.69
CA GLU A 356 12.01 3.21 -17.19
C GLU A 356 11.83 3.12 -15.67
N ALA A 357 11.78 1.90 -15.10
CA ALA A 357 11.69 1.68 -13.65
C ALA A 357 12.90 2.26 -12.89
N LEU A 358 14.07 2.21 -13.49
CA LEU A 358 15.34 2.64 -12.87
C LEU A 358 15.67 4.12 -13.07
N LYS A 359 14.91 4.87 -13.89
CA LYS A 359 15.28 6.22 -14.38
C LYS A 359 15.48 7.28 -13.30
N LEU A 360 14.86 7.12 -12.13
CA LEU A 360 14.97 8.07 -11.02
C LEU A 360 16.16 7.80 -10.09
N GLY A 361 16.85 6.68 -10.25
CA GLY A 361 17.95 6.29 -9.39
C GLY A 361 17.50 5.81 -7.99
N THR A 362 16.25 5.42 -7.86
CA THR A 362 15.64 4.89 -6.62
C THR A 362 16.49 3.76 -6.05
N LYS A 363 16.73 3.80 -4.73
CA LYS A 363 17.46 2.74 -4.03
C LYS A 363 16.48 1.72 -3.48
N ASP A 364 16.06 0.80 -4.33
CA ASP A 364 15.12 -0.26 -4.00
C ASP A 364 15.73 -1.62 -4.37
N ALA A 365 15.84 -2.50 -3.37
CA ALA A 365 16.47 -3.81 -3.54
C ALA A 365 15.68 -4.72 -4.48
N ARG A 366 14.34 -4.61 -4.52
CA ARG A 366 13.49 -5.39 -5.43
C ARG A 366 13.70 -4.95 -6.88
N LEU A 367 13.70 -3.64 -7.15
CA LEU A 367 14.02 -3.11 -8.48
C LEU A 367 15.39 -3.61 -8.96
N PHE A 368 16.39 -3.59 -8.10
CA PHE A 368 17.73 -4.08 -8.44
C PHE A 368 17.76 -5.60 -8.64
N TYR A 369 16.99 -6.36 -7.87
CA TYR A 369 16.86 -7.80 -8.08
C TYR A 369 16.22 -8.12 -9.43
N HIS A 370 15.10 -7.50 -9.79
CA HIS A 370 14.44 -7.69 -11.07
C HIS A 370 15.39 -7.33 -12.23
N ALA A 371 16.06 -6.19 -12.15
CA ALA A 371 17.07 -5.81 -13.13
C ALA A 371 18.18 -6.86 -13.24
N GLY A 372 18.72 -7.31 -12.12
CA GLY A 372 19.77 -8.32 -12.08
C GLY A 372 19.38 -9.63 -12.75
N MET A 373 18.14 -10.11 -12.51
CA MET A 373 17.62 -11.33 -13.12
C MET A 373 17.36 -11.16 -14.62
N ILE A 374 16.85 -10.03 -15.06
CA ILE A 374 16.66 -9.70 -16.48
C ILE A 374 18.00 -9.70 -17.21
N TYR A 375 19.00 -8.99 -16.70
CA TYR A 375 20.34 -8.95 -17.32
C TYR A 375 21.03 -10.31 -17.29
N HIS A 376 20.83 -11.11 -16.26
CA HIS A 376 21.35 -12.48 -16.18
C HIS A 376 20.82 -13.35 -17.34
N HIS A 377 19.51 -13.32 -17.61
CA HIS A 377 18.90 -14.08 -18.70
C HIS A 377 19.30 -13.57 -20.11
N LEU A 378 19.65 -12.30 -20.20
CA LEU A 378 20.17 -11.71 -21.43
C LEU A 378 21.67 -12.06 -21.69
N GLY A 379 22.33 -12.76 -20.74
CA GLY A 379 23.76 -13.08 -20.84
C GLY A 379 24.67 -11.89 -20.47
N GLU A 380 24.13 -10.81 -19.99
CA GLU A 380 24.85 -9.58 -19.64
C GLU A 380 25.40 -9.70 -18.19
N ALA A 381 26.37 -10.60 -18.00
CA ALA A 381 26.86 -11.05 -16.69
C ALA A 381 27.37 -9.89 -15.80
N GLN A 382 28.03 -8.89 -16.39
CA GLN A 382 28.56 -7.76 -15.62
C GLN A 382 27.45 -6.90 -15.02
N GLN A 383 26.42 -6.58 -15.81
CA GLN A 383 25.25 -5.81 -15.36
C GLN A 383 24.45 -6.62 -14.32
N ALA A 384 24.25 -7.91 -14.56
CA ALA A 384 23.61 -8.81 -13.62
C ALA A 384 24.30 -8.81 -12.26
N GLN A 385 25.64 -8.98 -12.23
CA GLN A 385 26.42 -8.91 -10.98
C GLN A 385 26.27 -7.58 -10.27
N GLN A 386 26.36 -6.46 -11.00
CA GLN A 386 26.21 -5.13 -10.42
C GLN A 386 24.84 -4.93 -9.77
N TYR A 387 23.75 -5.31 -10.43
CA TYR A 387 22.41 -5.12 -9.90
C TYR A 387 22.10 -6.07 -8.76
N LEU A 388 22.47 -7.36 -8.84
CA LEU A 388 22.30 -8.31 -7.72
C LEU A 388 23.11 -7.90 -6.48
N GLN A 389 24.36 -7.41 -6.70
CA GLN A 389 25.16 -6.85 -5.60
C GLN A 389 24.48 -5.63 -4.98
N ARG A 390 23.92 -4.72 -5.79
CA ARG A 390 23.17 -3.55 -5.29
C ARG A 390 21.94 -3.98 -4.51
N ALA A 391 21.17 -4.97 -4.99
CA ALA A 391 20.02 -5.49 -4.27
C ALA A 391 20.39 -5.97 -2.86
N LEU A 392 21.37 -6.86 -2.77
CA LEU A 392 21.80 -7.45 -1.49
C LEU A 392 22.50 -6.44 -0.57
N SER A 393 23.23 -5.47 -1.12
CA SER A 393 23.87 -4.42 -0.31
C SER A 393 22.89 -3.35 0.16
N THR A 394 21.77 -3.14 -0.54
CA THR A 394 20.70 -2.23 -0.12
C THR A 394 19.87 -2.87 0.99
N ASN A 395 19.39 -4.08 0.78
CA ASN A 395 18.66 -4.84 1.80
C ASN A 395 18.81 -6.35 1.53
N PRO A 396 19.58 -7.11 2.32
CA PRO A 396 19.72 -8.56 2.15
C PRO A 396 18.45 -9.34 2.53
N HIS A 397 17.41 -8.65 3.03
CA HIS A 397 16.15 -9.23 3.49
C HIS A 397 14.93 -8.70 2.72
N PHE A 398 15.15 -8.17 1.50
CA PHE A 398 14.11 -7.49 0.74
C PHE A 398 12.91 -8.38 0.38
N HIS A 399 13.10 -9.71 0.30
CA HIS A 399 12.05 -10.70 0.06
C HIS A 399 12.48 -12.06 0.63
N ILE A 400 11.52 -12.80 1.21
CA ILE A 400 11.77 -14.06 1.95
C ILE A 400 12.37 -15.19 1.07
N PHE A 401 12.10 -15.17 -0.25
CA PHE A 401 12.64 -16.11 -1.23
C PHE A 401 13.67 -15.48 -2.18
N HIS A 402 13.36 -14.31 -2.74
CA HIS A 402 14.16 -13.70 -3.80
C HIS A 402 15.55 -13.26 -3.31
N ALA A 403 15.72 -12.94 -2.05
CA ALA A 403 17.02 -12.62 -1.49
C ALA A 403 17.97 -13.83 -1.57
N ASP A 404 17.47 -15.04 -1.27
CA ASP A 404 18.23 -16.28 -1.40
C ASP A 404 18.57 -16.57 -2.88
N VAL A 405 17.62 -16.33 -3.82
CA VAL A 405 17.86 -16.47 -5.25
C VAL A 405 18.92 -15.48 -5.74
N ALA A 406 18.81 -14.22 -5.35
CA ALA A 406 19.80 -13.19 -5.68
C ALA A 406 21.22 -13.58 -5.22
N GLN A 407 21.34 -14.11 -4.00
CA GLN A 407 22.62 -14.54 -3.45
C GLN A 407 23.22 -15.72 -4.21
N ARG A 408 22.41 -16.74 -4.52
CA ARG A 408 22.88 -17.93 -5.31
C ARG A 408 23.31 -17.52 -6.71
N THR A 409 22.49 -16.71 -7.41
CA THR A 409 22.79 -16.23 -8.76
C THR A 409 24.06 -15.39 -8.79
N LEU A 410 24.23 -14.48 -7.81
CA LEU A 410 25.45 -13.66 -7.71
C LEU A 410 26.69 -14.52 -7.46
N THR A 411 26.59 -15.55 -6.62
CA THR A 411 27.69 -16.48 -6.33
C THR A 411 28.08 -17.28 -7.58
N ALA A 412 27.09 -17.80 -8.31
CA ALA A 412 27.32 -18.52 -9.57
C ALA A 412 27.99 -17.64 -10.64
N LEU A 413 27.54 -16.38 -10.80
CA LEU A 413 28.14 -15.42 -11.72
C LEU A 413 29.60 -15.07 -11.37
N ARG A 414 29.97 -15.10 -10.09
CA ARG A 414 31.36 -14.86 -9.63
C ARG A 414 32.24 -16.08 -9.76
N GLY A 415 31.68 -17.29 -9.61
CA GLY A 415 32.40 -18.56 -9.70
C GLY A 415 32.62 -19.04 -11.14
N ASN A 416 31.79 -18.57 -12.07
CA ASN A 416 31.84 -18.95 -13.47
C ASN A 416 32.39 -17.81 -14.33
N SER A 417 33.67 -17.90 -14.66
CA SER A 417 34.23 -17.36 -15.91
C SER A 417 33.83 -18.23 -17.11
N SER A 418 32.80 -19.07 -17.04
CA SER A 418 32.28 -19.97 -18.12
C SER A 418 30.76 -20.04 -18.13
N PRO A 419 30.12 -20.26 -19.31
CA PRO A 419 28.74 -19.89 -19.58
C PRO A 419 27.69 -20.87 -19.03
N ALA A 420 26.54 -20.32 -18.78
CA ALA A 420 25.20 -20.90 -18.70
C ALA A 420 25.04 -22.25 -18.00
N VAL A 421 24.56 -22.20 -16.76
CA VAL A 421 23.84 -23.35 -16.18
C VAL A 421 22.35 -23.09 -16.35
N ALA A 422 21.72 -23.97 -17.11
CA ALA A 422 20.28 -24.05 -17.27
C ALA A 422 19.60 -24.13 -15.89
N PHE A 423 18.46 -23.43 -15.74
CA PHE A 423 17.56 -23.65 -14.62
C PHE A 423 17.11 -25.11 -14.64
N GLY A 424 17.71 -25.93 -13.78
CA GLY A 424 17.24 -27.27 -13.50
C GLY A 424 15.95 -27.18 -12.67
N GLU A 425 15.08 -28.15 -12.88
CA GLU A 425 13.75 -28.33 -12.28
C GLU A 425 13.66 -28.33 -10.76
N ALA A 426 14.71 -27.95 -10.03
CA ALA A 426 14.80 -28.05 -8.57
C ALA A 426 14.14 -26.91 -7.79
N ASP A 427 13.71 -25.81 -8.44
CA ASP A 427 13.14 -24.63 -7.75
C ASP A 427 11.63 -24.44 -8.02
N LYS A 428 10.94 -25.44 -8.56
CA LYS A 428 9.47 -25.41 -8.58
C LYS A 428 8.95 -25.82 -7.19
N PRO A 429 8.16 -25.02 -6.52
CA PRO A 429 7.40 -25.50 -5.39
C PRO A 429 6.50 -26.61 -5.93
N HIS A 430 6.60 -27.82 -5.35
CA HIS A 430 5.77 -28.96 -5.71
C HIS A 430 4.29 -28.59 -5.53
N GLY A 431 3.65 -28.21 -6.61
CA GLY A 431 2.21 -28.02 -6.70
C GLY A 431 1.61 -29.15 -7.51
N ARG A 432 0.97 -30.06 -6.83
CA ARG A 432 -0.18 -30.83 -7.31
C ARG A 432 -1.37 -30.54 -6.43
#